data_05de27f16cc489db7191bdadd9bf6e51
#
_entry.id   05de27f16cc489db7191bdadd9bf6e51
#
_cell.length_a   1.000
_cell.length_b   1.000
_cell.length_c   1.000
_cell.angle_alpha   90.00
_cell.angle_beta   90.00
_cell.angle_gamma   90.00
#
_symmetry.space_group_name_H-M   'P 1'
#
loop_
_entity.id
_entity.type
_entity.pdbx_description
1 polymer ?
#
loop_
_entity_poly.entity_id
_entity_poly.type
_entity_poly.pdbx_seq_one_letter_code
_entity_poly.pdbx_strand_id
1 'polypeptide(L)'
;MSEDLVAPQPLTPSTGPSVSGSQSGSQSGSESGIRSRLSRFGSQRSGESEIDPLLKTLRKYHPKSDTKVVERAYVVARDLHLGQKRKSGEEYITHPVAVAEILADLGMTSSTLAAALLHDTVEDCGYSLDALREDFGDEIALLVDGVTKLDRVTYGDATAAETVRKMVVAMARDIRVLVIKLTDRLHNMRTLRYLPDAKQEKKARETLEIYAPLAHRLGMNAIKWELEDLAFG
;
A
#
# COMPACT_ATOMS: atom_id res chain seq x y z
N MET A 1 9.83 -4.02 2.30
CA MET A 1 9.85 -3.32 3.62
C MET A 1 9.68 -1.83 3.38
N SER A 2 8.53 -1.30 3.73
CA SER A 2 8.29 0.15 3.69
C SER A 2 9.22 0.84 4.70
N GLU A 3 10.18 1.62 4.24
CA GLU A 3 11.12 2.34 5.12
C GLU A 3 10.45 3.39 6.02
N ASP A 4 9.15 3.61 5.83
CA ASP A 4 8.33 4.59 6.56
C ASP A 4 7.62 3.98 7.77
N LEU A 5 7.74 2.66 8.01
CA LEU A 5 7.12 1.97 9.14
C LEU A 5 7.91 2.18 10.44
N VAL A 6 7.22 2.62 11.49
CA VAL A 6 7.71 2.58 12.87
C VAL A 6 7.20 1.30 13.50
N ALA A 7 8.10 0.38 13.86
CA ALA A 7 7.73 -0.84 14.56
C ALA A 7 7.04 -0.52 15.90
N PRO A 8 6.01 -1.29 16.31
CA PRO A 8 5.41 -1.14 17.63
C PRO A 8 6.46 -1.44 18.70
N GLN A 9 6.53 -0.58 19.73
CA GLN A 9 7.41 -0.78 20.89
C GLN A 9 6.95 -2.03 21.65
N PRO A 10 7.86 -2.91 22.07
CA PRO A 10 7.50 -4.07 22.89
C PRO A 10 6.98 -3.60 24.25
N LEU A 11 5.79 -4.04 24.63
CA LEU A 11 5.22 -3.85 25.96
C LEU A 11 6.11 -4.60 26.97
N THR A 12 6.65 -3.91 27.95
CA THR A 12 7.40 -4.49 29.06
C THR A 12 6.49 -5.43 29.87
N PRO A 13 6.89 -6.67 30.14
CA PRO A 13 6.07 -7.56 30.95
C PRO A 13 6.13 -7.16 32.43
N SER A 14 4.95 -6.92 33.02
CA SER A 14 4.82 -6.83 34.47
C SER A 14 4.98 -8.23 35.08
N THR A 15 5.86 -8.34 36.06
CA THR A 15 6.15 -9.54 36.82
C THR A 15 4.95 -9.99 37.67
N GLY A 16 4.46 -11.20 37.43
CA GLY A 16 3.54 -11.95 38.29
C GLY A 16 3.84 -13.46 38.18
N PRO A 17 3.53 -14.30 39.17
CA PRO A 17 4.32 -15.48 39.49
C PRO A 17 4.07 -16.71 38.62
N SER A 18 5.14 -17.51 38.52
CA SER A 18 5.28 -18.76 37.80
C SER A 18 4.26 -19.83 38.17
N VAL A 19 3.63 -20.45 37.15
CA VAL A 19 3.09 -21.83 37.24
C VAL A 19 3.59 -22.61 36.03
N SER A 20 4.25 -23.71 36.29
CA SER A 20 4.77 -24.67 35.34
C SER A 20 3.66 -25.47 34.67
N GLY A 21 3.70 -25.56 33.34
CA GLY A 21 2.81 -26.44 32.57
C GLY A 21 3.28 -26.56 31.13
N SER A 22 3.98 -27.63 30.83
CA SER A 22 4.38 -28.06 29.49
C SER A 22 3.17 -28.36 28.63
N GLN A 23 3.03 -27.71 27.44
CA GLN A 23 2.40 -28.35 26.29
C GLN A 23 2.84 -27.65 24.98
N SER A 24 3.32 -28.49 24.08
CA SER A 24 3.61 -28.24 22.69
C SER A 24 2.32 -27.87 21.94
N GLY A 25 2.27 -26.67 21.33
CA GLY A 25 1.15 -26.21 20.51
C GLY A 25 1.65 -25.50 19.26
N SER A 26 1.42 -26.12 18.13
CA SER A 26 1.74 -25.69 16.77
C SER A 26 1.16 -24.30 16.41
N GLN A 27 1.96 -23.51 15.72
CA GLN A 27 1.58 -22.23 15.11
C GLN A 27 0.55 -22.45 13.98
N SER A 28 -0.72 -22.24 14.26
CA SER A 28 -1.80 -22.19 13.25
C SER A 28 -2.86 -21.11 13.56
N GLY A 29 -2.50 -20.05 14.28
CA GLY A 29 -3.45 -19.09 14.86
C GLY A 29 -3.77 -17.84 14.03
N SER A 30 -3.02 -17.48 12.99
CA SER A 30 -3.21 -16.19 12.29
C SER A 30 -4.23 -16.23 11.14
N GLU A 31 -4.34 -17.34 10.42
CA GLU A 31 -5.26 -17.44 9.27
C GLU A 31 -6.74 -17.53 9.65
N SER A 32 -7.07 -18.20 10.75
CA SER A 32 -8.45 -18.34 11.24
C SER A 32 -9.06 -17.01 11.72
N GLY A 33 -8.23 -16.08 12.21
CA GLY A 33 -8.68 -14.79 12.76
C GLY A 33 -9.19 -13.81 11.68
N ILE A 34 -8.62 -13.83 10.49
CA ILE A 34 -8.98 -12.92 9.38
C ILE A 34 -10.30 -13.36 8.76
N ARG A 35 -10.49 -14.66 8.53
CA ARG A 35 -11.74 -15.22 7.98
C ARG A 35 -12.96 -14.97 8.88
N SER A 36 -12.79 -15.01 10.21
CA SER A 36 -13.88 -14.73 11.15
C SER A 36 -14.27 -13.24 11.23
N ARG A 37 -13.34 -12.34 10.85
CA ARG A 37 -13.58 -10.88 10.82
C ARG A 37 -14.30 -10.43 9.56
N LEU A 38 -14.00 -11.04 8.42
CA LEU A 38 -14.69 -10.78 7.16
C LEU A 38 -16.18 -11.15 7.19
N SER A 39 -16.59 -12.11 8.03
CA SER A 39 -18.01 -12.51 8.18
C SER A 39 -18.87 -11.51 9.00
N ARG A 40 -18.26 -10.51 9.68
CA ARG A 40 -18.97 -9.52 10.50
C ARG A 40 -19.36 -8.24 9.75
N PHE A 41 -19.38 -8.25 8.43
CA PHE A 41 -19.67 -7.10 7.58
C PHE A 41 -21.14 -6.65 7.53
N GLY A 42 -21.90 -6.89 8.58
CA GLY A 42 -23.27 -6.44 8.70
C GLY A 42 -23.51 -5.62 9.96
N SER A 43 -23.33 -4.31 9.89
CA SER A 43 -23.76 -3.29 10.86
C SER A 43 -22.66 -2.47 11.52
N GLN A 44 -22.27 -1.38 10.86
CA GLN A 44 -22.06 -0.09 11.52
C GLN A 44 -22.13 1.02 10.47
N ARG A 45 -23.33 1.53 10.22
CA ARG A 45 -23.55 2.83 9.60
C ARG A 45 -23.76 3.82 10.74
N SER A 46 -22.71 4.57 11.09
CA SER A 46 -22.86 5.86 11.77
C SER A 46 -21.51 6.60 11.74
N GLY A 47 -21.46 7.65 10.94
CA GLY A 47 -20.29 8.50 10.69
C GLY A 47 -19.82 8.37 9.25
N GLU A 48 -19.38 9.46 8.64
CA GLU A 48 -18.70 9.42 7.34
C GLU A 48 -17.49 8.50 7.48
N SER A 49 -17.42 7.50 6.61
CA SER A 49 -16.28 6.58 6.55
C SER A 49 -15.07 7.34 5.99
N GLU A 50 -13.86 7.09 6.51
CA GLU A 50 -12.61 7.68 6.01
C GLU A 50 -12.44 7.54 4.50
N ILE A 51 -13.10 6.56 3.87
CA ILE A 51 -13.05 6.31 2.43
C ILE A 51 -14.27 6.85 1.66
N ASP A 52 -15.19 7.57 2.29
CA ASP A 52 -16.36 8.13 1.59
C ASP A 52 -15.95 9.07 0.44
N PRO A 53 -14.92 9.94 0.56
CA PRO A 53 -14.40 10.74 -0.55
C PRO A 53 -13.92 9.87 -1.71
N LEU A 54 -13.16 8.82 -1.41
CA LEU A 54 -12.68 7.84 -2.39
C LEU A 54 -13.84 7.17 -3.14
N LEU A 55 -14.84 6.68 -2.42
CA LEU A 55 -16.01 6.03 -3.02
C LEU A 55 -16.85 7.00 -3.86
N LYS A 56 -16.97 8.25 -3.44
CA LYS A 56 -17.64 9.31 -4.20
C LYS A 56 -16.93 9.56 -5.53
N THR A 57 -15.62 9.69 -5.51
CA THR A 57 -14.79 9.88 -6.71
C THR A 57 -14.88 8.66 -7.64
N LEU A 58 -14.80 7.45 -7.10
CA LEU A 58 -14.98 6.22 -7.90
C LEU A 58 -16.35 6.20 -8.60
N ARG A 59 -17.44 6.51 -7.90
CA ARG A 59 -18.80 6.55 -8.49
C ARG A 59 -18.94 7.63 -9.56
N LYS A 60 -18.21 8.75 -9.44
CA LYS A 60 -18.21 9.82 -10.45
C LYS A 60 -17.68 9.34 -11.80
N TYR A 61 -16.56 8.60 -11.80
CA TYR A 61 -15.94 8.08 -13.02
C TYR A 61 -16.51 6.74 -13.47
N HIS A 62 -16.92 5.91 -12.52
CA HIS A 62 -17.43 4.56 -12.74
C HIS A 62 -18.75 4.31 -12.00
N PRO A 63 -19.91 4.87 -12.47
CA PRO A 63 -21.17 4.81 -11.73
C PRO A 63 -21.72 3.41 -11.47
N LYS A 64 -21.28 2.41 -12.27
CA LYS A 64 -21.69 1.01 -12.16
C LYS A 64 -20.66 0.11 -11.45
N SER A 65 -19.58 0.69 -10.94
CA SER A 65 -18.53 -0.09 -10.26
C SER A 65 -19.01 -0.68 -8.96
N ASP A 66 -18.52 -1.87 -8.65
CA ASP A 66 -18.71 -2.47 -7.32
C ASP A 66 -17.81 -1.75 -6.30
N THR A 67 -18.43 -0.97 -5.41
CA THR A 67 -17.71 -0.29 -4.33
C THR A 67 -17.38 -1.20 -3.16
N LYS A 68 -18.10 -2.34 -3.04
CA LYS A 68 -17.92 -3.27 -1.91
C LYS A 68 -16.52 -3.86 -1.85
N VAL A 69 -15.90 -4.10 -3.02
CA VAL A 69 -14.52 -4.61 -3.07
C VAL A 69 -13.52 -3.60 -2.50
N VAL A 70 -13.73 -2.31 -2.74
CA VAL A 70 -12.90 -1.22 -2.21
C VAL A 70 -13.11 -1.08 -0.69
N GLU A 71 -14.37 -1.12 -0.24
CA GLU A 71 -14.73 -1.09 1.18
C GLU A 71 -14.10 -2.27 1.94
N ARG A 72 -14.16 -3.49 1.38
CA ARG A 72 -13.52 -4.67 1.96
C ARG A 72 -12.00 -4.54 2.00
N ALA A 73 -11.38 -4.08 0.92
CA ALA A 73 -9.94 -3.87 0.85
C ALA A 73 -9.46 -2.87 1.92
N TYR A 74 -10.20 -1.77 2.11
CA TYR A 74 -9.92 -0.81 3.17
C TYR A 74 -9.96 -1.44 4.56
N VAL A 75 -11.02 -2.20 4.88
CA VAL A 75 -11.15 -2.83 6.21
C VAL A 75 -10.01 -3.81 6.47
N VAL A 76 -9.68 -4.65 5.48
CA VAL A 76 -8.57 -5.60 5.60
C VAL A 76 -7.24 -4.87 5.78
N ALA A 77 -6.95 -3.85 4.96
CA ALA A 77 -5.73 -3.06 5.08
C ALA A 77 -5.64 -2.35 6.44
N ARG A 78 -6.72 -1.70 6.90
CA ARG A 78 -6.78 -1.04 8.19
C ARG A 78 -6.51 -2.00 9.35
N ASP A 79 -7.16 -3.17 9.34
CA ASP A 79 -7.04 -4.15 10.42
C ASP A 79 -5.64 -4.80 10.45
N LEU A 80 -5.01 -4.99 9.29
CA LEU A 80 -3.65 -5.51 9.18
C LEU A 80 -2.59 -4.50 9.62
N HIS A 81 -2.79 -3.22 9.33
CA HIS A 81 -1.88 -2.13 9.74
C HIS A 81 -2.21 -1.55 11.12
N LEU A 82 -3.12 -2.16 11.87
CA LEU A 82 -3.54 -1.65 13.18
C LEU A 82 -2.34 -1.47 14.13
N GLY A 83 -2.19 -0.25 14.66
CA GLY A 83 -1.10 0.11 15.57
C GLY A 83 0.23 0.45 14.89
N GLN A 84 0.32 0.34 13.57
CA GLN A 84 1.47 0.82 12.80
C GLN A 84 1.32 2.33 12.52
N LYS A 85 2.44 3.05 12.59
CA LYS A 85 2.48 4.50 12.33
C LYS A 85 3.53 4.85 11.30
N ARG A 86 3.24 5.89 10.53
CA ARG A 86 4.21 6.52 9.64
C ARG A 86 5.22 7.37 10.42
N LYS A 87 6.32 7.77 9.78
CA LYS A 87 7.28 8.72 10.36
C LYS A 87 6.67 10.09 10.66
N SER A 88 5.57 10.45 10.01
CA SER A 88 4.77 11.64 10.33
C SER A 88 4.01 11.53 11.66
N GLY A 89 3.89 10.32 12.23
CA GLY A 89 3.09 10.03 13.44
C GLY A 89 1.66 9.61 13.15
N GLU A 90 1.19 9.71 11.92
CA GLU A 90 -0.16 9.28 11.49
C GLU A 90 -0.30 7.75 11.48
N GLU A 91 -1.54 7.26 11.60
CA GLU A 91 -1.83 5.83 11.41
C GLU A 91 -1.45 5.39 9.99
N TYR A 92 -0.85 4.20 9.85
CA TYR A 92 -0.31 3.77 8.55
C TYR A 92 -1.35 3.73 7.44
N ILE A 93 -2.60 3.39 7.78
CA ILE A 93 -3.71 3.27 6.81
C ILE A 93 -3.96 4.55 6.01
N THR A 94 -3.57 5.73 6.53
CA THR A 94 -3.71 7.01 5.81
C THR A 94 -2.93 7.00 4.49
N HIS A 95 -1.81 6.28 4.42
CA HIS A 95 -1.00 6.17 3.21
C HIS A 95 -1.71 5.43 2.08
N PRO A 96 -2.12 4.15 2.21
CA PRO A 96 -2.79 3.44 1.14
C PRO A 96 -4.14 4.09 0.75
N VAL A 97 -4.82 4.75 1.68
CA VAL A 97 -6.03 5.54 1.37
C VAL A 97 -5.67 6.72 0.46
N ALA A 98 -4.66 7.52 0.80
CA ALA A 98 -4.23 8.64 -0.03
C ALA A 98 -3.75 8.20 -1.43
N VAL A 99 -3.04 7.07 -1.52
CA VAL A 99 -2.66 6.48 -2.82
C VAL A 99 -3.90 6.11 -3.64
N ALA A 100 -4.89 5.47 -3.01
CA ALA A 100 -6.13 5.10 -3.68
C ALA A 100 -6.95 6.34 -4.12
N GLU A 101 -6.95 7.43 -3.35
CA GLU A 101 -7.59 8.70 -3.72
C GLU A 101 -6.96 9.32 -4.97
N ILE A 102 -5.63 9.38 -5.04
CA ILE A 102 -4.92 9.85 -6.24
C ILE A 102 -5.30 9.01 -7.47
N LEU A 103 -5.37 7.68 -7.31
CA LEU A 103 -5.77 6.77 -8.37
C LEU A 103 -7.24 6.94 -8.78
N ALA A 104 -8.13 7.23 -7.84
CA ALA A 104 -9.53 7.52 -8.14
C ALA A 104 -9.68 8.82 -8.94
N ASP A 105 -8.91 9.85 -8.62
CA ASP A 105 -8.87 11.12 -9.38
C ASP A 105 -8.32 10.91 -10.80
N LEU A 106 -7.45 9.93 -11.01
CA LEU A 106 -7.00 9.49 -12.32
C LEU A 106 -8.03 8.62 -13.07
N GLY A 107 -9.19 8.35 -12.46
CA GLY A 107 -10.26 7.54 -13.06
C GLY A 107 -9.96 6.04 -13.10
N MET A 108 -9.14 5.52 -12.18
CA MET A 108 -8.85 4.08 -12.11
C MET A 108 -10.05 3.28 -11.59
N THR A 109 -10.08 1.99 -11.95
CA THR A 109 -11.17 1.07 -11.61
C THR A 109 -11.13 0.59 -10.16
N SER A 110 -12.25 0.06 -9.64
CA SER A 110 -12.36 -0.51 -8.29
C SER A 110 -11.30 -1.58 -7.99
N SER A 111 -10.93 -2.43 -8.96
CA SER A 111 -9.86 -3.43 -8.79
C SER A 111 -8.50 -2.77 -8.54
N THR A 112 -8.19 -1.68 -9.25
CA THR A 112 -6.94 -0.93 -9.07
C THR A 112 -6.90 -0.23 -7.71
N LEU A 113 -8.02 0.38 -7.28
CA LEU A 113 -8.12 1.03 -5.98
C LEU A 113 -8.01 0.01 -4.84
N ALA A 114 -8.65 -1.15 -4.96
CA ALA A 114 -8.52 -2.22 -3.98
C ALA A 114 -7.07 -2.74 -3.89
N ALA A 115 -6.41 -2.93 -5.04
CA ALA A 115 -5.00 -3.32 -5.07
C ALA A 115 -4.10 -2.26 -4.40
N ALA A 116 -4.38 -0.97 -4.61
CA ALA A 116 -3.65 0.12 -3.96
C ALA A 116 -3.86 0.15 -2.44
N LEU A 117 -5.06 -0.13 -1.95
CA LEU A 117 -5.31 -0.25 -0.50
C LEU A 117 -4.56 -1.42 0.14
N LEU A 118 -4.29 -2.48 -0.63
CA LEU A 118 -3.69 -3.73 -0.14
C LEU A 118 -2.18 -3.86 -0.47
N HIS A 119 -1.57 -2.91 -1.20
CA HIS A 119 -0.25 -3.10 -1.82
C HIS A 119 0.87 -3.42 -0.82
N ASP A 120 0.85 -2.82 0.37
CA ASP A 120 1.86 -3.03 1.41
C ASP A 120 1.55 -4.20 2.35
N THR A 121 0.33 -4.75 2.33
CA THR A 121 -0.11 -5.78 3.29
C THR A 121 0.67 -7.08 3.18
N VAL A 122 1.13 -7.42 1.97
CA VAL A 122 1.90 -8.65 1.72
C VAL A 122 3.31 -8.55 2.30
N GLU A 123 3.97 -7.38 2.14
CA GLU A 123 5.34 -7.19 2.62
C GLU A 123 5.39 -6.86 4.11
N ASP A 124 4.54 -5.95 4.55
CA ASP A 124 4.64 -5.35 5.88
C ASP A 124 3.78 -6.06 6.94
N CYS A 125 2.73 -6.78 6.54
CA CYS A 125 1.79 -7.41 7.46
C CYS A 125 1.75 -8.94 7.36
N GLY A 126 2.52 -9.55 6.45
CA GLY A 126 2.54 -11.00 6.26
C GLY A 126 1.23 -11.59 5.71
N TYR A 127 0.41 -10.78 5.04
CA TYR A 127 -0.78 -11.27 4.35
C TYR A 127 -0.36 -12.05 3.11
N SER A 128 -0.64 -13.37 3.08
CA SER A 128 -0.17 -14.20 1.99
C SER A 128 -0.89 -13.90 0.67
N LEU A 129 -0.17 -14.02 -0.46
CA LEU A 129 -0.77 -13.83 -1.79
C LEU A 129 -1.89 -14.84 -2.08
N ASP A 130 -1.81 -16.05 -1.51
CA ASP A 130 -2.85 -17.06 -1.69
C ASP A 130 -4.13 -16.67 -0.94
N ALA A 131 -4.01 -16.17 0.30
CA ALA A 131 -5.16 -15.66 1.05
C ALA A 131 -5.75 -14.41 0.37
N LEU A 132 -4.91 -13.50 -0.14
CA LEU A 132 -5.35 -12.33 -0.89
C LEU A 132 -6.11 -12.73 -2.16
N ARG A 133 -5.64 -13.77 -2.86
CA ARG A 133 -6.32 -14.33 -4.05
C ARG A 133 -7.66 -14.95 -3.71
N GLU A 134 -7.76 -15.70 -2.61
CA GLU A 134 -9.04 -16.26 -2.14
C GLU A 134 -10.04 -15.16 -1.77
N ASP A 135 -9.57 -14.10 -1.11
CA ASP A 135 -10.43 -13.04 -0.60
C ASP A 135 -10.84 -12.01 -1.66
N PHE A 136 -9.95 -11.69 -2.61
CA PHE A 136 -10.13 -10.59 -3.57
C PHE A 136 -10.07 -11.00 -5.05
N GLY A 137 -9.75 -12.25 -5.34
CA GLY A 137 -9.64 -12.77 -6.69
C GLY A 137 -8.29 -12.54 -7.37
N ASP A 138 -8.10 -13.21 -8.51
CA ASP A 138 -6.83 -13.24 -9.24
C ASP A 138 -6.37 -11.86 -9.71
N GLU A 139 -7.28 -11.01 -10.20
CA GLU A 139 -6.93 -9.70 -10.75
C GLU A 139 -6.24 -8.81 -9.70
N ILE A 140 -6.83 -8.68 -8.53
CA ILE A 140 -6.28 -7.85 -7.44
C ILE A 140 -4.99 -8.47 -6.90
N ALA A 141 -4.96 -9.80 -6.75
CA ALA A 141 -3.76 -10.50 -6.28
C ALA A 141 -2.58 -10.34 -7.25
N LEU A 142 -2.80 -10.37 -8.57
CA LEU A 142 -1.77 -10.14 -9.58
C LEU A 142 -1.24 -8.70 -9.55
N LEU A 143 -2.11 -7.71 -9.33
CA LEU A 143 -1.69 -6.32 -9.21
C LEU A 143 -0.82 -6.11 -7.97
N VAL A 144 -1.24 -6.62 -6.81
CA VAL A 144 -0.48 -6.53 -5.56
C VAL A 144 0.86 -7.26 -5.69
N ASP A 145 0.88 -8.49 -6.22
CA ASP A 145 2.12 -9.24 -6.48
C ASP A 145 3.08 -8.47 -7.39
N GLY A 146 2.53 -7.80 -8.42
CA GLY A 146 3.30 -6.97 -9.33
C GLY A 146 3.96 -5.78 -8.63
N VAL A 147 3.24 -5.07 -7.78
CA VAL A 147 3.75 -3.94 -6.99
C VAL A 147 4.83 -4.42 -6.02
N THR A 148 4.55 -5.46 -5.23
CA THR A 148 5.50 -6.09 -4.29
C THR A 148 6.81 -6.49 -4.98
N LYS A 149 6.73 -7.11 -6.16
CA LYS A 149 7.93 -7.47 -6.93
C LYS A 149 8.74 -6.27 -7.39
N LEU A 150 8.07 -5.16 -7.74
CA LEU A 150 8.76 -3.92 -8.09
C LEU A 150 9.48 -3.32 -6.88
N ASP A 151 8.89 -3.37 -5.69
CA ASP A 151 9.49 -2.85 -4.48
C ASP A 151 10.79 -3.57 -4.15
N ARG A 152 10.79 -4.90 -4.16
CA ARG A 152 11.99 -5.71 -3.92
C ARG A 152 13.14 -5.41 -4.87
N VAL A 153 12.83 -4.96 -6.08
CA VAL A 153 13.82 -4.60 -7.09
C VAL A 153 14.43 -3.22 -6.85
N THR A 154 13.61 -2.29 -6.39
CA THR A 154 14.02 -0.89 -6.18
C THR A 154 14.89 -0.74 -4.94
N TYR A 155 14.78 -1.64 -3.97
CA TYR A 155 15.55 -1.61 -2.71
C TYR A 155 16.92 -2.31 -2.76
N GLY A 156 17.31 -2.91 -3.89
CA GLY A 156 18.63 -3.53 -4.06
C GLY A 156 19.70 -2.55 -4.57
N ASP A 157 20.95 -3.02 -4.66
CA ASP A 157 22.09 -2.27 -5.26
C ASP A 157 21.99 -2.18 -6.81
N ALA A 158 20.78 -2.28 -7.36
CA ALA A 158 20.56 -2.18 -8.79
C ALA A 158 20.81 -0.77 -9.30
N THR A 159 21.45 -0.66 -10.46
CA THR A 159 21.64 0.64 -11.13
C THR A 159 20.28 1.21 -11.58
N ALA A 160 20.17 2.53 -11.75
CA ALA A 160 18.97 3.18 -12.26
C ALA A 160 18.49 2.55 -13.58
N ALA A 161 19.41 2.20 -14.48
CA ALA A 161 19.10 1.55 -15.75
C ALA A 161 18.48 0.15 -15.58
N GLU A 162 18.95 -0.64 -14.60
CA GLU A 162 18.40 -1.96 -14.31
C GLU A 162 17.01 -1.85 -13.67
N THR A 163 16.81 -0.89 -12.79
CA THR A 163 15.51 -0.59 -12.18
C THR A 163 14.49 -0.19 -13.26
N VAL A 164 14.85 0.72 -14.17
CA VAL A 164 14.00 1.10 -15.31
C VAL A 164 13.67 -0.12 -16.19
N ARG A 165 14.65 -0.99 -16.49
CA ARG A 165 14.39 -2.20 -17.28
C ARG A 165 13.36 -3.12 -16.61
N LYS A 166 13.47 -3.34 -15.30
CA LYS A 166 12.55 -4.19 -14.54
C LYS A 166 11.15 -3.57 -14.46
N MET A 167 11.06 -2.25 -14.32
CA MET A 167 9.78 -1.53 -14.38
C MET A 167 9.12 -1.66 -15.77
N VAL A 168 9.89 -1.57 -16.85
CA VAL A 168 9.38 -1.79 -18.21
C VAL A 168 8.87 -3.21 -18.39
N VAL A 169 9.53 -4.22 -17.83
CA VAL A 169 9.07 -5.62 -17.88
C VAL A 169 7.76 -5.79 -17.07
N ALA A 170 7.63 -5.16 -15.92
CA ALA A 170 6.39 -5.17 -15.13
C ALA A 170 5.25 -4.48 -15.88
N MET A 171 5.52 -3.34 -16.53
CA MET A 171 4.56 -2.61 -17.38
C MET A 171 4.05 -3.47 -18.55
N ALA A 172 4.90 -4.33 -19.11
CA ALA A 172 4.51 -5.23 -20.20
C ALA A 172 3.49 -6.30 -19.76
N ARG A 173 3.39 -6.57 -18.46
CA ARG A 173 2.39 -7.49 -17.88
C ARG A 173 1.07 -6.77 -17.57
N ASP A 174 1.15 -5.68 -16.83
CA ASP A 174 -0.01 -4.85 -16.49
C ASP A 174 0.46 -3.43 -16.12
N ILE A 175 0.08 -2.46 -16.95
CA ILE A 175 0.47 -1.05 -16.75
C ILE A 175 -0.03 -0.48 -15.42
N ARG A 176 -1.14 -1.00 -14.88
CA ARG A 176 -1.72 -0.55 -13.61
C ARG A 176 -0.75 -0.70 -12.44
N VAL A 177 0.11 -1.73 -12.47
CA VAL A 177 1.16 -1.95 -11.47
C VAL A 177 2.08 -0.72 -11.39
N LEU A 178 2.50 -0.20 -12.54
CA LEU A 178 3.36 0.98 -12.58
C LEU A 178 2.61 2.25 -12.19
N VAL A 179 1.33 2.38 -12.55
CA VAL A 179 0.50 3.51 -12.14
C VAL A 179 0.34 3.54 -10.62
N ILE A 180 0.07 2.40 -9.97
CA ILE A 180 0.03 2.28 -8.51
C ILE A 180 1.38 2.71 -7.92
N LYS A 181 2.50 2.22 -8.48
CA LYS A 181 3.84 2.54 -7.95
C LYS A 181 4.23 4.01 -8.11
N LEU A 182 3.79 4.66 -9.18
CA LEU A 182 4.01 6.11 -9.37
C LEU A 182 3.20 6.94 -8.38
N THR A 183 1.96 6.54 -8.09
CA THR A 183 1.11 7.23 -7.10
C THR A 183 1.58 6.99 -5.66
N ASP A 184 2.07 5.78 -5.34
CA ASP A 184 2.74 5.48 -4.09
C ASP A 184 3.98 6.38 -3.90
N ARG A 185 4.86 6.44 -4.92
CA ARG A 185 6.02 7.35 -4.89
C ARG A 185 5.61 8.80 -4.69
N LEU A 186 4.57 9.26 -5.36
CA LEU A 186 4.08 10.63 -5.23
C LEU A 186 3.65 10.92 -3.78
N HIS A 187 2.86 10.04 -3.17
CA HIS A 187 2.46 10.24 -1.78
C HIS A 187 3.65 10.20 -0.81
N ASN A 188 4.61 9.31 -1.05
CA ASN A 188 5.85 9.25 -0.25
C ASN A 188 6.68 10.53 -0.40
N MET A 189 6.72 11.15 -1.58
CA MET A 189 7.38 12.44 -1.78
C MET A 189 6.66 13.59 -1.05
N ARG A 190 5.33 13.60 -1.01
CA ARG A 190 4.54 14.59 -0.23
C ARG A 190 4.86 14.57 1.27
N THR A 191 5.30 13.41 1.78
CA THR A 191 5.65 13.19 3.19
C THR A 191 7.18 13.09 3.43
N LEU A 192 7.99 13.44 2.43
CA LEU A 192 9.44 13.27 2.43
C LEU A 192 10.14 13.97 3.60
N ARG A 193 9.64 15.14 3.99
CA ARG A 193 10.16 15.99 5.09
C ARG A 193 10.25 15.31 6.46
N TYR A 194 9.53 14.20 6.66
CA TYR A 194 9.58 13.44 7.92
C TYR A 194 10.71 12.41 7.97
N LEU A 195 11.47 12.25 6.89
CA LEU A 195 12.62 11.35 6.84
C LEU A 195 13.92 12.09 7.18
N PRO A 196 14.97 11.39 7.64
CA PRO A 196 16.31 11.96 7.78
C PRO A 196 16.87 12.46 6.44
N ASP A 197 17.66 13.54 6.45
CA ASP A 197 18.17 14.24 5.26
C ASP A 197 18.81 13.30 4.24
N ALA A 198 19.67 12.36 4.68
CA ALA A 198 20.32 11.39 3.78
C ALA A 198 19.31 10.48 3.04
N LYS A 199 18.16 10.17 3.66
CA LYS A 199 17.08 9.42 3.00
C LYS A 199 16.28 10.31 2.06
N GLN A 200 16.06 11.57 2.44
CA GLN A 200 15.40 12.54 1.57
C GLN A 200 16.18 12.70 0.27
N GLU A 201 17.50 12.96 0.35
CA GLU A 201 18.37 13.12 -0.82
C GLU A 201 18.35 11.87 -1.72
N LYS A 202 18.48 10.67 -1.14
CA LYS A 202 18.41 9.42 -1.90
C LYS A 202 17.07 9.28 -2.64
N LYS A 203 15.95 9.50 -1.94
CA LYS A 203 14.59 9.36 -2.53
C LYS A 203 14.32 10.44 -3.59
N ALA A 204 14.78 11.67 -3.39
CA ALA A 204 14.68 12.75 -4.36
C ALA A 204 15.45 12.39 -5.65
N ARG A 205 16.70 11.93 -5.53
CA ARG A 205 17.53 11.50 -6.67
C ARG A 205 16.86 10.34 -7.44
N GLU A 206 16.41 9.28 -6.76
CA GLU A 206 15.69 8.18 -7.39
C GLU A 206 14.43 8.68 -8.12
N THR A 207 13.72 9.64 -7.54
CA THR A 207 12.51 10.21 -8.13
C THR A 207 12.83 10.92 -9.44
N LEU A 208 13.87 11.73 -9.48
CA LEU A 208 14.31 12.46 -10.69
C LEU A 208 14.88 11.53 -11.76
N GLU A 209 15.65 10.51 -11.36
CA GLU A 209 16.33 9.62 -12.30
C GLU A 209 15.41 8.54 -12.88
N ILE A 210 14.40 8.09 -12.13
CA ILE A 210 13.60 6.93 -12.49
C ILE A 210 12.12 7.28 -12.63
N TYR A 211 11.48 7.79 -11.57
CA TYR A 211 10.01 7.87 -11.51
C TYR A 211 9.44 9.01 -12.36
N ALA A 212 10.04 10.20 -12.35
CA ALA A 212 9.58 11.31 -13.16
C ALA A 212 9.71 11.04 -14.67
N PRO A 213 10.83 10.49 -15.19
CA PRO A 213 10.93 10.05 -16.57
C PRO A 213 9.91 8.96 -16.95
N LEU A 214 9.59 8.03 -16.04
CA LEU A 214 8.57 7.01 -16.29
C LEU A 214 7.16 7.62 -16.36
N ALA A 215 6.82 8.52 -15.43
CA ALA A 215 5.54 9.23 -15.46
C ALA A 215 5.38 10.01 -16.78
N HIS A 216 6.46 10.64 -17.26
CA HIS A 216 6.46 11.32 -18.55
C HIS A 216 6.17 10.37 -19.72
N ARG A 217 6.83 9.21 -19.78
CA ARG A 217 6.63 8.21 -20.83
C ARG A 217 5.21 7.63 -20.86
N LEU A 218 4.55 7.59 -19.70
CA LEU A 218 3.14 7.18 -19.57
C LEU A 218 2.15 8.31 -19.85
N GLY A 219 2.63 9.54 -20.16
CA GLY A 219 1.78 10.71 -20.36
C GLY A 219 1.16 11.25 -19.07
N MET A 220 1.61 10.80 -17.90
CA MET A 220 1.13 11.23 -16.57
C MET A 220 1.82 12.54 -16.16
N ASN A 221 1.66 13.59 -16.96
CA ASN A 221 2.41 14.84 -16.80
C ASN A 221 2.16 15.54 -15.47
N ALA A 222 0.93 15.52 -14.95
CA ALA A 222 0.63 16.10 -13.65
C ALA A 222 1.44 15.46 -12.52
N ILE A 223 1.52 14.12 -12.51
CA ILE A 223 2.35 13.37 -11.55
C ILE A 223 3.84 13.66 -11.76
N LYS A 224 4.29 13.69 -13.02
CA LYS A 224 5.68 14.02 -13.35
C LYS A 224 6.10 15.36 -12.74
N TRP A 225 5.34 16.42 -13.03
CA TRP A 225 5.68 17.75 -12.54
C TRP A 225 5.67 17.85 -11.02
N GLU A 226 4.68 17.26 -10.37
CA GLU A 226 4.63 17.26 -8.90
C GLU A 226 5.79 16.45 -8.29
N LEU A 227 6.16 15.32 -8.88
CA LEU A 227 7.33 14.54 -8.45
C LEU A 227 8.64 15.34 -8.58
N GLU A 228 8.81 16.09 -9.70
CA GLU A 228 9.97 16.95 -9.91
C GLU A 228 9.99 18.09 -8.89
N ASP A 229 8.88 18.80 -8.70
CA ASP A 229 8.77 19.91 -7.74
C ASP A 229 9.11 19.45 -6.31
N LEU A 230 8.56 18.31 -5.87
CA LEU A 230 8.83 17.76 -4.55
C LEU A 230 10.26 17.21 -4.38
N ALA A 231 10.94 16.90 -5.46
CA ALA A 231 12.33 16.41 -5.43
C ALA A 231 13.38 17.53 -5.46
N PHE A 232 13.00 18.75 -5.87
CA PHE A 232 13.86 19.94 -5.87
C PHE A 232 13.67 20.83 -4.64
N GLY A 233 12.58 20.68 -3.88
CA GLY A 233 12.26 21.47 -2.68
C GLY A 233 12.85 20.90 -1.41
#